data_037c191a04842cc0d4b8a22093c4cf54
#
_entry.id   037c191a04842cc0d4b8a22093c4cf54
#
_cell.length_a   1.000
_cell.length_b   1.000
_cell.length_c   1.000
_cell.angle_alpha   90.00
_cell.angle_beta   90.00
_cell.angle_gamma   90.00
#
_symmetry.space_group_name_H-M   'P 1'
#
loop_
_entity.id
_entity.type
_entity.pdbx_description
1 polymer ?
#
loop_
_entity_poly.entity_id
_entity_poly.type
_entity_poly.pdbx_seq_one_letter_code
_entity_poly.pdbx_strand_id
1 'polypeptide(L)'
;EVRAKLPYGQGTWPAIWTLGKNIIEPGGYWTNQGFGTTSWPACGEIDIMEHWGSNQNFAQSATHTPSSSGGTVNHGGQWVSTASSELHIYALEWTAEKLVFSVDGVVHYTYNPPNKNNETWPFYEEQYLLLNTAISSDITPNFVQSALEIDYVRVYQTEEDYTGEPTDISGCL
;
A
#
# COMPACT_ATOMS: atom_id res chain seq x y z
N GLU A 1 3.34 9.69 -1.00
CA GLU A 1 3.80 9.24 -2.32
C GLU A 1 5.13 8.50 -2.21
N VAL A 2 5.30 7.52 -3.05
CA VAL A 2 6.55 6.75 -3.17
C VAL A 2 7.01 6.82 -4.63
N ARG A 3 8.24 7.25 -4.87
CA ARG A 3 8.84 7.20 -6.19
C ARG A 3 9.68 5.95 -6.30
N ALA A 4 9.26 5.04 -7.19
CA ALA A 4 9.86 3.71 -7.29
C ALA A 4 9.89 3.20 -8.73
N LYS A 5 10.83 2.27 -8.98
CA LYS A 5 10.88 1.41 -10.17
C LYS A 5 10.59 -0.02 -9.74
N LEU A 6 9.65 -0.66 -10.41
CA LEU A 6 9.19 -1.99 -10.02
C LEU A 6 10.13 -3.10 -10.54
N PRO A 7 10.21 -4.23 -9.85
CA PRO A 7 10.96 -5.37 -10.34
C PRO A 7 10.36 -5.92 -11.63
N TYR A 8 11.19 -6.56 -12.41
CA TYR A 8 10.81 -7.26 -13.63
C TYR A 8 10.88 -8.78 -13.44
N GLY A 9 9.92 -9.47 -14.02
CA GLY A 9 9.94 -10.93 -14.16
C GLY A 9 8.78 -11.63 -13.50
N GLN A 10 8.32 -12.69 -14.15
CA GLN A 10 7.25 -13.54 -13.65
C GLN A 10 7.59 -14.07 -12.26
N GLY A 11 6.63 -14.00 -11.36
CA GLY A 11 6.75 -14.41 -9.97
C GLY A 11 7.19 -13.31 -9.01
N THR A 12 7.57 -12.12 -9.48
CA THR A 12 7.77 -10.97 -8.60
C THR A 12 6.42 -10.39 -8.18
N TRP A 13 6.31 -10.02 -6.90
CA TRP A 13 5.13 -9.39 -6.34
C TRP A 13 5.54 -8.26 -5.39
N PRO A 14 5.93 -7.10 -5.93
CA PRO A 14 6.20 -5.92 -5.13
C PRO A 14 4.90 -5.29 -4.63
N ALA A 15 4.97 -4.68 -3.45
CA ALA A 15 3.90 -3.89 -2.88
C ALA A 15 4.43 -2.65 -2.15
N ILE A 16 3.65 -1.57 -2.26
CA ILE A 16 3.74 -0.34 -1.48
C ILE A 16 2.37 -0.22 -0.82
N TRP A 17 2.28 -0.42 0.49
CA TRP A 17 1.01 -0.59 1.16
C TRP A 17 1.05 -0.12 2.61
N THR A 18 -0.09 -0.03 3.23
CA THR A 18 -0.23 0.32 4.64
C THR A 18 -1.12 -0.68 5.35
N LEU A 19 -0.89 -0.82 6.66
CA LEU A 19 -1.65 -1.68 7.53
C LEU A 19 -1.97 -0.93 8.82
N GLY A 20 -3.16 -1.18 9.39
CA GLY A 20 -3.55 -0.56 10.65
C GLY A 20 -2.57 -0.85 11.77
N LYS A 21 -2.10 0.19 12.46
CA LYS A 21 -1.20 0.08 13.63
C LYS A 21 -1.78 -0.82 14.72
N ASN A 22 -3.10 -0.91 14.81
CA ASN A 22 -3.85 -1.72 15.77
C ASN A 22 -3.90 -3.21 15.41
N ILE A 23 -3.21 -3.67 14.37
CA ILE A 23 -3.22 -5.08 13.97
C ILE A 23 -2.70 -6.00 15.07
N ILE A 24 -3.37 -7.15 15.24
CA ILE A 24 -2.86 -8.28 16.03
C ILE A 24 -2.01 -9.14 15.10
N GLU A 25 -0.69 -8.98 15.20
CA GLU A 25 0.29 -9.75 14.46
C GLU A 25 1.27 -10.39 15.46
N PRO A 26 1.20 -11.73 15.70
CA PRO A 26 2.10 -12.38 16.64
C PRO A 26 3.58 -12.15 16.29
N GLY A 27 4.31 -11.51 17.21
CA GLY A 27 5.71 -11.12 16.98
C GLY A 27 5.89 -9.79 16.24
N GLY A 28 4.81 -9.18 15.74
CA GLY A 28 4.85 -7.89 15.07
C GLY A 28 5.22 -6.75 16.00
N TYR A 29 5.88 -5.73 15.46
CA TYR A 29 6.38 -4.59 16.24
C TYR A 29 5.24 -3.90 17.03
N TRP A 30 4.18 -3.50 16.36
CA TRP A 30 3.09 -2.76 16.99
C TRP A 30 2.31 -3.58 18.02
N THR A 31 2.10 -4.88 17.75
CA THR A 31 1.51 -5.80 18.72
C THR A 31 2.35 -5.90 19.99
N ASN A 32 3.67 -6.00 19.85
CA ASN A 32 4.60 -6.06 20.98
C ASN A 32 4.66 -4.73 21.76
N GLN A 33 4.32 -3.60 21.14
CA GLN A 33 4.20 -2.31 21.80
C GLN A 33 2.82 -2.11 22.48
N GLY A 34 1.92 -3.11 22.41
CA GLY A 34 0.60 -3.06 23.05
C GLY A 34 -0.52 -2.44 22.21
N PHE A 35 -0.28 -2.14 20.93
CA PHE A 35 -1.30 -1.59 20.02
C PHE A 35 -2.20 -2.66 19.39
N GLY A 36 -1.79 -3.94 19.40
CA GLY A 36 -2.50 -5.03 18.77
C GLY A 36 -3.85 -5.32 19.43
N THR A 37 -4.92 -4.82 18.86
CA THR A 37 -6.31 -4.98 19.36
C THR A 37 -7.24 -5.56 18.31
N THR A 38 -6.87 -5.55 17.02
CA THR A 38 -7.78 -5.80 15.90
C THR A 38 -7.14 -6.74 14.90
N SER A 39 -7.85 -7.80 14.51
CA SER A 39 -7.38 -8.73 13.49
C SER A 39 -7.59 -8.18 12.07
N TRP A 40 -6.77 -8.61 11.12
CA TRP A 40 -7.02 -8.40 9.70
C TRP A 40 -8.33 -9.09 9.27
N PRO A 41 -9.16 -8.49 8.40
CA PRO A 41 -8.98 -7.22 7.71
C PRO A 41 -9.58 -6.00 8.46
N ALA A 42 -10.07 -6.17 9.68
CA ALA A 42 -10.72 -5.09 10.43
C ALA A 42 -9.75 -3.96 10.86
N CYS A 43 -8.43 -4.23 10.90
CA CYS A 43 -7.43 -3.19 11.10
C CYS A 43 -7.29 -2.25 9.89
N GLY A 44 -7.82 -2.63 8.73
CA GLY A 44 -7.70 -1.90 7.49
C GLY A 44 -6.35 -2.10 6.80
N GLU A 45 -6.39 -2.28 5.47
CA GLU A 45 -5.21 -2.36 4.61
C GLU A 45 -5.46 -1.49 3.37
N ILE A 46 -4.45 -0.72 2.99
CA ILE A 46 -4.48 0.14 1.81
C ILE A 46 -3.28 -0.19 0.94
N ASP A 47 -3.51 -0.81 -0.20
CA ASP A 47 -2.48 -1.11 -1.18
C ASP A 47 -2.34 0.07 -2.13
N ILE A 48 -1.32 0.90 -1.91
CA ILE A 48 -1.04 2.06 -2.76
C ILE A 48 -0.60 1.57 -4.13
N MET A 49 0.21 0.52 -4.17
CA MET A 49 0.64 -0.14 -5.38
C MET A 49 0.90 -1.62 -5.12
N GLU A 50 0.29 -2.47 -5.91
CA GLU A 50 0.65 -3.87 -6.09
C GLU A 50 0.94 -4.13 -7.56
N HIS A 51 1.87 -5.04 -7.82
CA HIS A 51 2.22 -5.44 -9.18
C HIS A 51 2.60 -6.92 -9.20
N TRP A 52 2.10 -7.64 -10.19
CA TRP A 52 2.46 -9.04 -10.42
C TRP A 52 3.29 -9.15 -11.69
N GLY A 53 4.46 -9.74 -11.59
CA GLY A 53 5.34 -9.96 -12.73
C GLY A 53 4.73 -10.83 -13.84
N SER A 54 3.69 -11.61 -13.53
CA SER A 54 2.86 -12.32 -14.51
C SER A 54 1.96 -11.40 -15.35
N ASN A 55 1.68 -10.20 -14.86
CA ASN A 55 0.97 -9.13 -15.57
C ASN A 55 1.85 -7.87 -15.61
N GLN A 56 3.03 -8.04 -16.18
CA GLN A 56 4.06 -7.00 -16.21
C GLN A 56 3.51 -5.67 -16.72
N ASN A 57 3.91 -4.57 -16.05
CA ASN A 57 3.50 -3.20 -16.34
C ASN A 57 2.05 -2.82 -15.97
N PHE A 58 1.28 -3.68 -15.31
CA PHE A 58 -0.01 -3.30 -14.74
C PHE A 58 0.15 -3.03 -13.25
N ALA A 59 -0.05 -1.79 -12.81
CA ALA A 59 -0.06 -1.38 -11.41
C ALA A 59 -1.51 -1.34 -10.91
N GLN A 60 -1.77 -1.99 -9.78
CA GLN A 60 -3.07 -2.03 -9.12
C GLN A 60 -3.00 -1.35 -7.77
N SER A 61 -4.09 -0.73 -7.37
CA SER A 61 -4.33 -0.30 -5.99
C SER A 61 -5.58 -0.99 -5.45
N ALA A 62 -5.61 -1.24 -4.15
CA ALA A 62 -6.72 -1.94 -3.51
C ALA A 62 -6.95 -1.43 -2.09
N THR A 63 -8.10 -1.79 -1.52
CA THR A 63 -8.37 -1.68 -0.09
C THR A 63 -8.96 -2.99 0.43
N HIS A 64 -8.52 -3.41 1.62
CA HIS A 64 -9.07 -4.56 2.31
C HIS A 64 -9.75 -4.09 3.60
N THR A 65 -11.02 -4.43 3.69
CA THR A 65 -11.90 -4.08 4.81
C THR A 65 -12.74 -5.30 5.20
N PRO A 66 -13.42 -5.34 6.35
CA PRO A 66 -14.30 -6.45 6.68
C PRO A 66 -15.37 -6.73 5.62
N SER A 67 -15.87 -5.70 4.93
CA SER A 67 -16.86 -5.86 3.88
C SER A 67 -16.32 -6.49 2.59
N SER A 68 -15.00 -6.38 2.34
CA SER A 68 -14.34 -7.00 1.17
C SER A 68 -12.85 -7.10 1.38
N SER A 69 -12.30 -8.31 1.38
CA SER A 69 -10.88 -8.58 1.65
C SER A 69 -10.38 -9.81 0.90
N GLY A 70 -9.05 -10.03 0.87
CA GLY A 70 -8.41 -11.07 0.08
C GLY A 70 -8.61 -10.79 -1.41
N GLY A 71 -9.46 -11.54 -2.09
CA GLY A 71 -9.91 -11.21 -3.44
C GLY A 71 -10.91 -10.03 -3.43
N THR A 72 -10.49 -8.89 -2.88
CA THR A 72 -11.37 -7.73 -2.71
C THR A 72 -11.93 -7.21 -4.03
N VAL A 73 -13.17 -6.70 -4.00
CA VAL A 73 -13.78 -5.97 -5.13
C VAL A 73 -13.41 -4.49 -5.14
N ASN A 74 -12.75 -4.03 -4.07
CA ASN A 74 -12.35 -2.63 -3.89
C ASN A 74 -10.95 -2.41 -4.45
N HIS A 75 -10.82 -2.44 -5.75
CA HIS A 75 -9.55 -2.23 -6.45
C HIS A 75 -9.72 -1.53 -7.80
N GLY A 76 -8.65 -0.97 -8.29
CA GLY A 76 -8.51 -0.44 -9.64
C GLY A 76 -7.05 -0.38 -10.03
N GLY A 77 -6.78 -0.16 -11.30
CA GLY A 77 -5.39 -0.13 -11.76
C GLY A 77 -5.24 0.50 -13.12
N GLN A 78 -3.98 0.66 -13.54
CA GLN A 78 -3.65 1.21 -14.83
C GLN A 78 -2.38 0.56 -15.41
N TRP A 79 -2.26 0.69 -16.72
CA TRP A 79 -1.11 0.24 -17.46
C TRP A 79 -0.01 1.30 -17.39
N VAL A 80 1.19 0.90 -16.93
CA VAL A 80 2.38 1.74 -16.84
C VAL A 80 3.50 1.03 -17.61
N SER A 81 3.62 1.29 -18.89
CA SER A 81 4.48 0.52 -19.82
C SER A 81 5.97 0.50 -19.42
N THR A 82 6.42 1.48 -18.66
CA THR A 82 7.81 1.63 -18.19
C THR A 82 7.97 1.33 -16.69
N ALA A 83 6.97 0.68 -16.05
CA ALA A 83 6.99 0.44 -14.61
C ALA A 83 8.28 -0.21 -14.08
N SER A 84 8.89 -1.10 -14.88
CA SER A 84 10.13 -1.80 -14.50
C SER A 84 11.40 -1.23 -15.16
N SER A 85 11.30 -0.16 -15.95
CA SER A 85 12.46 0.48 -16.59
C SER A 85 12.69 1.92 -16.14
N GLU A 86 11.67 2.58 -15.61
CA GLU A 86 11.71 3.96 -15.15
C GLU A 86 11.14 4.12 -13.75
N LEU A 87 11.49 5.21 -13.09
CA LEU A 87 10.93 5.58 -11.79
C LEU A 87 9.59 6.30 -11.98
N HIS A 88 8.54 5.83 -11.31
CA HIS A 88 7.19 6.40 -11.31
C HIS A 88 6.79 6.80 -9.89
N ILE A 89 5.85 7.74 -9.78
CA ILE A 89 5.31 8.19 -8.50
C ILE A 89 3.98 7.49 -8.25
N TYR A 90 3.97 6.58 -7.28
CA TYR A 90 2.77 5.92 -6.77
C TYR A 90 2.25 6.70 -5.59
N ALA A 91 1.02 7.19 -5.67
CA ALA A 91 0.50 8.12 -4.68
C ALA A 91 -0.89 7.73 -4.17
N LEU A 92 -1.08 7.99 -2.88
CA LEU A 92 -2.34 7.95 -2.18
C LEU A 92 -2.67 9.35 -1.65
N GLU A 93 -3.81 9.90 -2.01
CA GLU A 93 -4.46 10.99 -1.31
C GLU A 93 -5.48 10.39 -0.35
N TRP A 94 -5.25 10.57 0.93
CA TRP A 94 -6.09 10.02 1.99
C TRP A 94 -6.72 11.16 2.78
N THR A 95 -8.04 11.21 2.75
CA THR A 95 -8.86 12.15 3.51
C THR A 95 -9.88 11.41 4.33
N ALA A 96 -10.60 12.09 5.22
CA ALA A 96 -11.72 11.48 5.93
C ALA A 96 -12.86 10.99 5.01
N GLU A 97 -12.90 11.51 3.77
CA GLU A 97 -13.97 11.25 2.82
C GLU A 97 -13.65 10.12 1.83
N LYS A 98 -12.40 10.01 1.40
CA LYS A 98 -12.01 9.11 0.32
C LYS A 98 -10.52 8.79 0.31
N LEU A 99 -10.20 7.68 -0.37
CA LEU A 99 -8.84 7.35 -0.79
C LEU A 99 -8.78 7.48 -2.31
N VAL A 100 -7.81 8.23 -2.82
CA VAL A 100 -7.59 8.42 -4.26
C VAL A 100 -6.21 7.93 -4.62
N PHE A 101 -6.14 7.01 -5.58
CA PHE A 101 -4.90 6.38 -6.01
C PHE A 101 -4.49 6.83 -7.39
N SER A 102 -3.22 7.14 -7.55
CA SER A 102 -2.69 7.60 -8.84
C SER A 102 -1.27 7.10 -9.10
N VAL A 103 -0.90 7.06 -10.38
CA VAL A 103 0.48 6.91 -10.82
C VAL A 103 0.81 8.12 -11.69
N ASP A 104 1.91 8.83 -11.37
CA ASP A 104 2.36 10.05 -12.04
C ASP A 104 1.26 11.11 -12.16
N GLY A 105 0.41 11.22 -11.14
CA GLY A 105 -0.72 12.15 -11.10
C GLY A 105 -1.96 11.72 -11.89
N VAL A 106 -1.92 10.58 -12.58
CA VAL A 106 -3.10 10.02 -13.26
C VAL A 106 -3.87 9.13 -12.29
N VAL A 107 -5.07 9.56 -11.92
CA VAL A 107 -5.96 8.81 -11.02
C VAL A 107 -6.53 7.58 -11.75
N HIS A 108 -6.42 6.42 -11.13
CA HIS A 108 -6.93 5.16 -11.66
C HIS A 108 -7.94 4.47 -10.72
N TYR A 109 -7.97 4.87 -9.45
CA TYR A 109 -8.92 4.31 -8.49
C TYR A 109 -9.30 5.34 -7.43
N THR A 110 -10.56 5.29 -7.00
CA THR A 110 -11.06 6.06 -5.85
C THR A 110 -11.94 5.16 -5.00
N TYR A 111 -11.59 4.98 -3.74
CA TYR A 111 -12.42 4.31 -2.76
C TYR A 111 -13.18 5.35 -1.94
N ASN A 112 -14.50 5.35 -2.07
CA ASN A 112 -15.41 6.24 -1.33
C ASN A 112 -16.75 5.54 -1.10
N PRO A 113 -16.83 4.63 -0.11
CA PRO A 113 -18.09 3.95 0.17
C PRO A 113 -19.14 4.94 0.68
N PRO A 114 -20.42 4.76 0.29
CA PRO A 114 -21.49 5.68 0.66
C PRO A 114 -21.77 5.71 2.16
N ASN A 115 -21.50 4.61 2.85
CA ASN A 115 -21.60 4.52 4.29
C ASN A 115 -20.23 4.14 4.86
N LYS A 116 -19.65 5.01 5.69
CA LYS A 116 -18.39 4.80 6.38
C LYS A 116 -18.67 4.28 7.79
N ASN A 117 -18.27 3.06 8.05
CA ASN A 117 -18.38 2.37 9.33
C ASN A 117 -17.24 1.34 9.45
N ASN A 118 -17.18 0.61 10.55
CA ASN A 118 -16.09 -0.36 10.78
C ASN A 118 -16.00 -1.47 9.74
N GLU A 119 -17.09 -1.74 8.97
CA GLU A 119 -17.09 -2.74 7.90
C GLU A 119 -16.49 -2.23 6.60
N THR A 120 -16.63 -0.93 6.34
CA THR A 120 -16.28 -0.34 5.05
C THR A 120 -15.16 0.69 5.13
N TRP A 121 -14.87 1.24 6.32
CA TRP A 121 -13.93 2.34 6.50
C TRP A 121 -13.14 2.23 7.82
N PRO A 122 -12.30 1.22 8.01
CA PRO A 122 -11.43 1.11 9.18
C PRO A 122 -10.27 2.12 9.17
N PHE A 123 -10.21 3.00 8.19
CA PHE A 123 -9.12 3.97 7.92
C PHE A 123 -9.21 5.24 8.76
N TYR A 124 -9.93 5.22 9.89
CA TYR A 124 -9.82 6.23 10.95
C TYR A 124 -8.63 5.97 11.88
N GLU A 125 -8.13 4.73 11.85
CA GLU A 125 -7.00 4.30 12.66
C GLU A 125 -5.67 4.67 12.01
N GLU A 126 -4.64 4.88 12.83
CA GLU A 126 -3.28 5.09 12.35
C GLU A 126 -2.81 3.89 11.51
N GLN A 127 -2.14 4.18 10.41
CA GLN A 127 -1.57 3.18 9.51
C GLN A 127 -0.04 3.29 9.51
N TYR A 128 0.66 2.18 9.28
CA TYR A 128 2.10 2.18 9.03
C TYR A 128 2.40 1.69 7.62
N LEU A 129 3.44 2.27 7.03
CA LEU A 129 3.84 1.99 5.66
C LEU A 129 4.71 0.73 5.59
N LEU A 130 4.46 -0.08 4.60
CA LEU A 130 5.17 -1.31 4.27
C LEU A 130 5.63 -1.27 2.81
N LEU A 131 6.86 -1.71 2.59
CA LEU A 131 7.50 -1.79 1.27
C LEU A 131 8.17 -3.16 1.17
N ASN A 132 7.74 -3.98 0.23
CA ASN A 132 8.33 -5.31 0.05
C ASN A 132 8.25 -5.80 -1.39
N THR A 133 8.96 -6.88 -1.65
CA THR A 133 8.80 -7.71 -2.85
C THR A 133 8.61 -9.15 -2.40
N ALA A 134 7.40 -9.65 -2.52
CA ALA A 134 7.12 -11.06 -2.33
C ALA A 134 7.46 -11.86 -3.61
N ILE A 135 7.56 -13.17 -3.44
CA ILE A 135 7.75 -14.12 -4.54
C ILE A 135 6.52 -15.01 -4.58
N SER A 136 5.83 -15.02 -5.72
CA SER A 136 4.67 -15.87 -5.95
C SER A 136 5.08 -17.26 -6.46
N SER A 137 4.15 -18.23 -6.39
CA SER A 137 4.41 -19.62 -6.74
C SER A 137 4.73 -19.86 -8.23
N ASP A 138 4.44 -18.86 -9.08
CA ASP A 138 4.67 -18.90 -10.53
C ASP A 138 6.05 -18.34 -10.94
N ILE A 139 6.96 -18.12 -9.97
CA ILE A 139 8.32 -17.67 -10.27
C ILE A 139 9.03 -18.67 -11.19
N THR A 140 9.68 -18.13 -12.21
CA THR A 140 10.36 -18.99 -13.18
C THR A 140 11.63 -19.59 -12.60
N PRO A 141 11.98 -20.87 -12.93
CA PRO A 141 13.20 -21.51 -12.45
C PRO A 141 14.50 -20.78 -12.80
N ASN A 142 14.46 -19.95 -13.84
CA ASN A 142 15.62 -19.18 -14.31
C ASN A 142 15.65 -17.76 -13.74
N PHE A 143 14.75 -17.39 -12.83
CA PHE A 143 14.79 -16.10 -12.17
C PHE A 143 16.06 -15.98 -11.33
N VAL A 144 16.84 -14.93 -11.54
CA VAL A 144 18.09 -14.70 -10.81
C VAL A 144 17.90 -13.63 -9.74
N GLN A 145 17.50 -12.44 -10.16
CA GLN A 145 17.25 -11.31 -9.27
C GLN A 145 16.46 -10.22 -9.97
N SER A 146 15.72 -9.46 -9.19
CA SER A 146 15.16 -8.16 -9.55
C SER A 146 14.94 -7.35 -8.29
N ALA A 147 14.70 -6.06 -8.39
CA ALA A 147 14.58 -5.18 -7.24
C ALA A 147 13.41 -4.21 -7.39
N LEU A 148 12.73 -3.94 -6.28
CA LEU A 148 11.94 -2.73 -6.10
C LEU A 148 12.92 -1.63 -5.71
N GLU A 149 13.18 -0.69 -6.63
CA GLU A 149 14.09 0.43 -6.39
C GLU A 149 13.29 1.64 -5.92
N ILE A 150 13.59 2.13 -4.73
CA ILE A 150 12.90 3.26 -4.10
C ILE A 150 13.82 4.48 -4.13
N ASP A 151 13.36 5.57 -4.74
CA ASP A 151 14.06 6.85 -4.74
C ASP A 151 13.71 7.65 -3.48
N TYR A 152 12.41 7.80 -3.19
CA TYR A 152 11.96 8.45 -1.97
C TYR A 152 10.57 7.96 -1.53
N VAL A 153 10.31 8.18 -0.24
CA VAL A 153 8.98 8.17 0.38
C VAL A 153 8.70 9.56 0.91
N ARG A 154 7.53 10.13 0.61
CA ARG A 154 7.11 11.43 1.12
C ARG A 154 5.69 11.36 1.65
N VAL A 155 5.50 11.87 2.86
CA VAL A 155 4.20 12.04 3.51
C VAL A 155 3.95 13.54 3.63
N TYR A 156 2.78 13.97 3.22
CA TYR A 156 2.33 15.37 3.31
C TYR A 156 1.12 15.44 4.22
N GLN A 157 1.01 16.52 4.95
CA GLN A 157 -0.16 16.86 5.75
C GLN A 157 -0.60 18.27 5.38
N THR A 158 -1.89 18.56 5.54
CA THR A 158 -2.37 19.93 5.47
C THR A 158 -1.91 20.72 6.70
N GLU A 159 -1.80 22.04 6.60
CA GLU A 159 -1.43 22.87 7.74
C GLU A 159 -2.41 22.72 8.92
N GLU A 160 -3.69 22.45 8.64
CA GLU A 160 -4.73 22.23 9.65
C GLU A 160 -4.54 20.91 10.42
N ASP A 161 -3.93 19.91 9.78
CA ASP A 161 -3.66 18.59 10.38
C ASP A 161 -2.31 18.52 11.10
N TYR A 162 -1.46 19.55 10.93
CA TYR A 162 -0.13 19.56 11.54
C TYR A 162 -0.20 19.91 13.03
N THR A 163 0.01 18.93 13.88
CA THR A 163 0.00 19.08 15.35
C THR A 163 1.30 19.63 15.95
N GLY A 164 2.32 19.86 15.14
CA GLY A 164 3.62 20.37 15.56
C GLY A 164 4.60 19.32 16.12
N GLU A 165 4.17 18.09 16.26
CA GLU A 165 5.06 17.00 16.69
C GLU A 165 5.77 16.41 15.45
N PRO A 166 7.11 16.41 15.40
CA PRO A 166 7.81 15.77 14.30
C PRO A 166 7.56 14.25 14.36
N THR A 167 7.20 13.69 13.23
CA THR A 167 7.08 12.24 13.10
C THR A 167 8.48 11.64 13.33
N ASP A 168 8.69 10.93 14.42
CA ASP A 168 9.95 10.25 14.68
C ASP A 168 10.12 9.09 13.71
N ILE A 169 10.98 9.28 12.72
CA ILE A 169 11.35 8.26 11.74
C ILE A 169 12.61 7.49 12.15
N SER A 170 13.15 7.72 13.35
CA SER A 170 14.42 7.13 13.81
C SER A 170 14.35 5.60 14.00
N GLY A 171 13.16 5.02 13.99
CA GLY A 171 12.95 3.56 14.09
C GLY A 171 12.83 2.81 12.76
N CYS A 172 13.02 3.47 11.61
CA CYS A 172 12.81 2.90 10.27
C CYS A 172 14.11 2.55 9.51
N LEU A 173 15.23 2.34 10.21
CA LEU A 173 16.49 1.84 9.61
C LEU A 173 16.83 0.45 10.15
#